data_254bb44c764f7c7d84ed193d2958a7ca
#
_entry.id   254bb44c764f7c7d84ed193d2958a7ca
#
_cell.length_a   1.000
_cell.length_b   1.000
_cell.length_c   1.000
_cell.angle_alpha   90.00
_cell.angle_beta   90.00
_cell.angle_gamma   90.00
#
_symmetry.space_group_name_H-M   'P 1'
#
loop_
_entity.id
_entity.type
_entity.pdbx_description
1 polymer ?
#
loop_
_entity_poly.entity_id
_entity_poly.type
_entity_poly.pdbx_seq_one_letter_code
_entity_poly.pdbx_strand_id
1 'polypeptide(L)'
;MTNLFCHVATRERLYVHDAAPYNASSLDSLGHYGLIMRTSQFLLSTLKETPADAVVISHKLMLRAGMIRRLASGVYTWLPMGLRVLRKAEAIVREEMDRAGALEVLMPAIQPAELWEESGRWEQYGPELLRVKDRHQREFCVGPTHEEVITDLARNERNSDKQLPITFYQVQTKFRDEIRPRFGLMRGREFIMKDAYSFHPDQASLQETYDRMHAAYCAVFNRMGLNFRPVQADTGSIGGTGSHEFHVLAESGEDDIAFSDTSDYAANIEKAEALPRETSRPAAQQAMKRVDTPDAKTIQELVEQFNLPITQTVKTLVAHGAEEGTLVALLVRGDHELNEIKAANHELVASPLVFASEAEIRDAFGAGPGSLGPVGLSIPVIADRSVALMADFAAGANQDGQHLFGINWGRDLPEPIVADLRNVVAGDTSPDGQGPLVIKRGLE
;
A
#
# COMPACT_ATOMS: atom_id res chain seq x y z
N MET A 1 -5.28 -5.24 5.83
CA MET A 1 -6.40 -5.96 6.49
C MET A 1 -6.80 -5.42 7.86
N THR A 2 -6.06 -4.49 8.43
CA THR A 2 -6.32 -3.91 9.76
C THR A 2 -7.53 -2.97 9.78
N ASN A 3 -7.97 -2.49 8.63
CA ASN A 3 -8.93 -1.38 8.50
C ASN A 3 -10.39 -1.78 8.23
N LEU A 4 -10.70 -3.07 8.25
CA LEU A 4 -12.01 -3.60 7.85
C LEU A 4 -13.18 -3.22 8.76
N PHE A 5 -12.90 -2.77 9.97
CA PHE A 5 -13.92 -2.65 11.03
C PHE A 5 -14.65 -1.31 11.07
N CYS A 6 -14.20 -0.33 10.30
CA CYS A 6 -14.72 1.03 10.44
C CYS A 6 -16.03 1.34 9.70
N HIS A 7 -16.40 0.56 8.69
CA HIS A 7 -17.59 0.87 7.86
C HIS A 7 -18.87 0.10 8.25
N VAL A 8 -18.79 -0.91 9.10
CA VAL A 8 -19.94 -1.77 9.46
C VAL A 8 -20.94 -1.08 10.42
N ALA A 9 -20.61 0.09 10.97
CA ALA A 9 -21.38 0.72 12.03
C ALA A 9 -22.64 1.49 11.58
N THR A 10 -22.96 1.61 10.28
CA THR A 10 -23.90 2.63 9.81
C THR A 10 -25.33 2.17 9.47
N ARG A 11 -25.70 0.89 9.50
CA ARG A 11 -27.04 0.48 9.06
C ARG A 11 -27.65 -0.76 9.71
N GLU A 12 -27.77 -0.88 11.01
CA GLU A 12 -28.74 -1.80 11.59
C GLU A 12 -29.62 -1.12 12.63
N ARG A 13 -30.93 -1.04 12.38
CA ARG A 13 -31.93 -0.66 13.38
C ARG A 13 -32.01 -1.75 14.44
N LEU A 14 -31.83 -1.37 15.69
CA LEU A 14 -32.13 -2.21 16.83
C LEU A 14 -33.64 -2.49 16.87
N TYR A 15 -34.06 -3.69 16.49
CA TYR A 15 -35.42 -4.14 16.74
C TYR A 15 -35.53 -4.66 18.18
N VAL A 16 -36.29 -3.95 19.00
CA VAL A 16 -36.79 -4.47 20.28
C VAL A 16 -38.15 -5.14 20.00
N HIS A 17 -38.18 -6.46 20.06
CA HIS A 17 -39.47 -7.17 20.08
C HIS A 17 -39.90 -7.42 21.51
N ASP A 18 -41.13 -7.03 21.83
CA ASP A 18 -41.81 -7.38 23.08
C ASP A 18 -42.03 -8.90 23.14
N ALA A 19 -41.66 -9.50 24.27
CA ALA A 19 -41.66 -10.92 24.49
C ALA A 19 -43.04 -11.42 24.91
N ALA A 20 -43.60 -12.36 24.15
CA ALA A 20 -44.66 -13.25 24.60
C ALA A 20 -44.09 -14.41 25.47
N PRO A 21 -44.88 -15.01 26.41
CA PRO A 21 -44.36 -15.96 27.37
C PRO A 21 -43.98 -17.31 26.73
N TYR A 22 -42.87 -17.83 27.17
CA TYR A 22 -42.22 -19.05 26.70
C TYR A 22 -42.91 -20.31 27.22
N ASN A 23 -43.28 -21.19 26.31
CA ASN A 23 -43.77 -22.56 26.60
C ASN A 23 -42.61 -23.55 26.32
N ALA A 24 -42.17 -24.23 27.39
CA ALA A 24 -41.06 -25.16 27.34
C ALA A 24 -41.48 -26.55 26.89
N SER A 25 -41.50 -26.83 25.60
CA SER A 25 -41.54 -28.21 25.10
C SER A 25 -41.04 -28.27 23.65
N SER A 26 -39.76 -28.49 23.48
CA SER A 26 -39.11 -29.26 22.39
C SER A 26 -37.58 -29.05 22.47
N LEU A 27 -36.93 -29.99 23.09
CA LEU A 27 -35.50 -30.25 22.96
C LEU A 27 -35.32 -30.98 21.62
N ASP A 28 -35.13 -30.24 20.53
CA ASP A 28 -34.47 -30.75 19.32
C ASP A 28 -34.25 -29.59 18.36
N SER A 29 -33.11 -29.02 18.43
CA SER A 29 -32.30 -28.34 17.42
C SER A 29 -31.33 -27.37 18.12
N LEU A 30 -30.08 -27.70 18.17
CA LEU A 30 -28.98 -26.78 18.52
C LEU A 30 -28.83 -25.69 17.43
N GLY A 31 -29.87 -24.87 17.29
CA GLY A 31 -29.92 -23.70 16.47
C GLY A 31 -29.77 -22.46 17.37
N HIS A 32 -28.87 -21.62 17.03
CA HIS A 32 -28.56 -20.28 17.55
C HIS A 32 -29.61 -19.73 18.53
N TYR A 33 -29.42 -19.92 19.81
CA TYR A 33 -30.15 -19.17 20.84
C TYR A 33 -29.73 -17.70 20.70
N GLY A 34 -30.54 -16.91 20.02
CA GLY A 34 -30.47 -15.47 20.17
C GLY A 34 -30.75 -15.11 21.63
N LEU A 35 -29.73 -14.96 22.44
CA LEU A 35 -29.83 -14.44 23.79
C LEU A 35 -30.60 -13.12 23.74
N ILE A 36 -31.86 -13.13 24.22
CA ILE A 36 -32.65 -11.92 24.38
C ILE A 36 -31.90 -11.04 25.39
N MET A 37 -31.33 -9.96 24.88
CA MET A 37 -30.55 -9.04 25.66
C MET A 37 -31.44 -7.90 26.15
N ARG A 38 -31.55 -7.77 27.47
CA ARG A 38 -32.23 -6.62 28.06
C ARG A 38 -31.26 -5.43 28.13
N THR A 39 -31.65 -4.28 27.61
CA THR A 39 -30.84 -3.04 27.66
C THR A 39 -30.47 -2.64 29.07
N SER A 40 -31.34 -2.92 30.07
CA SER A 40 -31.06 -2.68 31.48
C SER A 40 -29.96 -3.56 32.08
N GLN A 41 -29.54 -4.63 31.37
CA GLN A 41 -28.50 -5.57 31.78
C GLN A 41 -27.29 -5.52 30.83
N PHE A 42 -27.28 -4.56 29.92
CA PHE A 42 -26.23 -4.41 28.91
C PHE A 42 -25.53 -3.07 29.05
N LEU A 43 -24.20 -3.08 29.05
CA LEU A 43 -23.42 -1.86 29.11
C LEU A 43 -23.51 -1.09 27.79
N LEU A 44 -24.45 -0.14 27.71
CA LEU A 44 -24.55 0.83 26.62
C LEU A 44 -23.82 2.10 27.03
N SER A 45 -22.57 2.20 26.62
CA SER A 45 -21.67 3.29 27.05
C SER A 45 -21.56 4.36 25.94
N THR A 46 -22.69 4.94 25.55
CA THR A 46 -22.73 5.96 24.49
C THR A 46 -22.22 7.32 24.98
N LEU A 47 -21.65 8.12 24.08
CA LEU A 47 -21.22 9.49 24.34
C LEU A 47 -22.04 10.49 23.53
N LYS A 48 -22.46 11.61 24.17
CA LYS A 48 -23.13 12.71 23.46
C LYS A 48 -22.16 13.48 22.58
N GLU A 49 -20.98 13.76 23.09
CA GLU A 49 -19.96 14.54 22.42
C GLU A 49 -18.89 13.62 21.80
N THR A 50 -18.26 14.12 20.77
CA THR A 50 -17.13 13.47 20.14
C THR A 50 -15.85 13.86 20.87
N PRO A 51 -15.01 12.90 21.32
CA PRO A 51 -13.70 13.22 21.85
C PRO A 51 -12.86 14.03 20.85
N ALA A 52 -12.11 15.02 21.33
CA ALA A 52 -11.37 15.97 20.50
C ALA A 52 -10.26 15.30 19.64
N ASP A 53 -9.75 14.16 20.09
CA ASP A 53 -8.71 13.37 19.40
C ASP A 53 -9.26 12.46 18.29
N ALA A 54 -10.59 12.35 18.15
CA ALA A 54 -11.21 11.59 17.09
C ALA A 54 -11.38 12.46 15.83
N VAL A 55 -10.55 12.22 14.80
CA VAL A 55 -10.56 12.99 13.55
C VAL A 55 -11.50 12.36 12.53
N VAL A 56 -11.30 11.09 12.19
CA VAL A 56 -12.07 10.39 11.16
C VAL A 56 -13.43 9.94 11.65
N ILE A 57 -14.39 9.85 10.73
CA ILE A 57 -15.81 9.58 11.06
C ILE A 57 -16.00 8.22 11.74
N SER A 58 -15.29 7.19 11.30
CA SER A 58 -15.36 5.85 11.87
C SER A 58 -14.93 5.84 13.35
N HIS A 59 -13.83 6.49 13.69
CA HIS A 59 -13.34 6.62 15.06
C HIS A 59 -14.36 7.37 15.93
N LYS A 60 -14.91 8.50 15.43
CA LYS A 60 -15.97 9.26 16.08
C LYS A 60 -17.19 8.41 16.42
N LEU A 61 -17.68 7.68 15.43
CA LEU A 61 -18.88 6.85 15.57
C LEU A 61 -18.65 5.67 16.53
N MET A 62 -17.52 4.98 16.46
CA MET A 62 -17.20 3.87 17.35
C MET A 62 -17.09 4.30 18.81
N LEU A 63 -16.46 5.45 19.09
CA LEU A 63 -16.40 6.02 20.45
C LEU A 63 -17.78 6.44 20.94
N ARG A 64 -18.55 7.17 20.13
CA ARG A 64 -19.89 7.66 20.50
C ARG A 64 -20.89 6.53 20.68
N ALA A 65 -20.84 5.50 19.84
CA ALA A 65 -21.70 4.32 19.98
C ALA A 65 -21.34 3.40 21.16
N GLY A 66 -20.26 3.71 21.88
CA GLY A 66 -19.80 2.85 22.98
C GLY A 66 -19.30 1.50 22.52
N MET A 67 -18.65 1.45 21.35
CA MET A 67 -18.06 0.23 20.81
C MET A 67 -16.63 0.01 21.31
N ILE A 68 -15.88 1.08 21.46
CA ILE A 68 -14.50 1.05 21.94
C ILE A 68 -14.24 2.13 22.98
N ARG A 69 -13.16 1.95 23.77
CA ARG A 69 -12.55 2.99 24.62
C ARG A 69 -11.05 2.95 24.50
N ARG A 70 -10.44 4.13 24.38
CA ARG A 70 -9.01 4.28 24.37
C ARG A 70 -8.44 3.95 25.75
N LEU A 71 -7.46 3.04 25.79
CA LEU A 71 -6.68 2.73 26.99
C LEU A 71 -5.36 3.49 26.95
N ALA A 72 -4.66 3.42 25.83
CA ALA A 72 -3.42 4.14 25.55
C ALA A 72 -3.40 4.60 24.08
N SER A 73 -2.35 5.27 23.64
CA SER A 73 -2.17 5.64 22.23
C SER A 73 -2.11 4.39 21.36
N GLY A 74 -3.06 4.24 20.43
CA GLY A 74 -3.16 3.07 19.54
C GLY A 74 -3.62 1.77 20.20
N VAL A 75 -4.08 1.82 21.47
CA VAL A 75 -4.55 0.65 22.21
C VAL A 75 -5.97 0.89 22.72
N TYR A 76 -6.90 -0.01 22.39
CA TYR A 76 -8.33 0.17 22.64
C TYR A 76 -8.94 -1.05 23.33
N THR A 77 -9.84 -0.79 24.29
CA THR A 77 -10.73 -1.81 24.84
C THR A 77 -11.98 -1.92 23.98
N TRP A 78 -12.31 -3.10 23.53
CA TRP A 78 -13.57 -3.41 22.89
C TRP A 78 -14.67 -3.55 23.95
N LEU A 79 -15.68 -2.68 23.89
CA LEU A 79 -16.84 -2.76 24.76
C LEU A 79 -17.84 -3.82 24.23
N PRO A 80 -18.83 -4.24 25.06
CA PRO A 80 -19.75 -5.32 24.68
C PRO A 80 -20.43 -5.16 23.32
N MET A 81 -20.82 -3.95 22.93
CA MET A 81 -21.41 -3.67 21.61
C MET A 81 -20.38 -3.84 20.49
N GLY A 82 -19.19 -3.26 20.64
CA GLY A 82 -18.12 -3.38 19.68
C GLY A 82 -17.66 -4.83 19.49
N LEU A 83 -17.52 -5.58 20.59
CA LEU A 83 -17.12 -6.98 20.54
C LEU A 83 -18.16 -7.85 19.78
N ARG A 84 -19.46 -7.54 19.88
CA ARG A 84 -20.47 -8.24 19.08
C ARG A 84 -20.33 -7.98 17.58
N VAL A 85 -20.03 -6.74 17.20
CA VAL A 85 -19.77 -6.39 15.79
C VAL A 85 -18.50 -7.07 15.29
N LEU A 86 -17.41 -7.03 16.07
CA LEU A 86 -16.15 -7.71 15.77
C LEU A 86 -16.38 -9.20 15.53
N ARG A 87 -17.10 -9.90 16.42
CA ARG A 87 -17.38 -11.33 16.29
C ARG A 87 -18.23 -11.68 15.07
N LYS A 88 -19.13 -10.79 14.64
CA LYS A 88 -19.87 -10.98 13.38
C LYS A 88 -18.93 -10.90 12.17
N ALA A 89 -18.04 -9.92 12.16
CA ALA A 89 -17.02 -9.80 11.09
C ALA A 89 -16.08 -11.02 11.09
N GLU A 90 -15.59 -11.43 12.25
CA GLU A 90 -14.78 -12.66 12.39
C GLU A 90 -15.48 -13.91 11.90
N ALA A 91 -16.80 -14.06 12.16
CA ALA A 91 -17.57 -15.21 11.70
C ALA A 91 -17.62 -15.26 10.16
N ILE A 92 -17.85 -14.11 9.50
CA ILE A 92 -17.82 -14.04 8.03
C ILE A 92 -16.46 -14.44 7.49
N VAL A 93 -15.38 -13.93 8.10
CA VAL A 93 -14.01 -14.25 7.69
C VAL A 93 -13.73 -15.75 7.84
N ARG A 94 -14.05 -16.36 9.01
CA ARG A 94 -13.85 -17.79 9.23
C ARG A 94 -14.60 -18.65 8.23
N GLU A 95 -15.88 -18.35 8.00
CA GLU A 95 -16.71 -19.11 7.05
C GLU A 95 -16.13 -19.08 5.62
N GLU A 96 -15.56 -17.96 5.17
CA GLU A 96 -14.97 -17.88 3.84
C GLU A 96 -13.57 -18.54 3.79
N MET A 97 -12.78 -18.48 4.87
CA MET A 97 -11.53 -19.23 4.97
C MET A 97 -11.77 -20.73 4.96
N ASP A 98 -12.76 -21.22 5.73
CA ASP A 98 -13.13 -22.63 5.77
C ASP A 98 -13.64 -23.11 4.39
N ARG A 99 -14.46 -22.30 3.68
CA ARG A 99 -14.90 -22.59 2.30
C ARG A 99 -13.73 -22.65 1.32
N ALA A 100 -12.72 -21.84 1.52
CA ALA A 100 -11.49 -21.87 0.72
C ALA A 100 -10.61 -23.10 1.04
N GLY A 101 -10.96 -23.90 2.06
CA GLY A 101 -10.23 -25.10 2.47
C GLY A 101 -9.03 -24.82 3.38
N ALA A 102 -8.95 -23.64 3.98
CA ALA A 102 -7.93 -23.31 4.96
C ALA A 102 -8.26 -23.90 6.34
N LEU A 103 -7.24 -24.26 7.11
CA LEU A 103 -7.37 -24.88 8.43
C LEU A 103 -7.07 -23.83 9.51
N GLU A 104 -8.00 -23.65 10.45
CA GLU A 104 -7.79 -22.72 11.56
C GLU A 104 -6.77 -23.28 12.57
N VAL A 105 -5.81 -22.44 12.95
CA VAL A 105 -4.84 -22.67 14.03
C VAL A 105 -4.86 -21.47 14.97
N LEU A 106 -4.28 -21.61 16.16
CA LEU A 106 -4.05 -20.50 17.07
C LEU A 106 -2.62 -20.56 17.58
N MET A 107 -1.80 -19.63 17.13
CA MET A 107 -0.38 -19.57 17.45
C MET A 107 -0.12 -18.58 18.60
N PRO A 108 1.00 -18.74 19.35
CA PRO A 108 1.35 -17.83 20.43
C PRO A 108 1.57 -16.39 19.95
N ALA A 109 1.09 -15.40 20.74
CA ALA A 109 1.38 -13.99 20.48
C ALA A 109 2.82 -13.61 20.86
N ILE A 110 3.41 -14.29 21.85
CA ILE A 110 4.80 -14.10 22.26
C ILE A 110 5.66 -15.13 21.54
N GLN A 111 6.66 -14.67 20.82
CA GLN A 111 7.47 -15.48 19.91
C GLN A 111 8.94 -15.42 20.30
N PRO A 112 9.67 -16.55 20.27
CA PRO A 112 11.09 -16.60 20.60
C PRO A 112 11.92 -15.87 19.53
N ALA A 113 12.97 -15.16 19.95
CA ALA A 113 13.85 -14.41 19.06
C ALA A 113 14.55 -15.32 18.03
N GLU A 114 14.87 -16.55 18.39
CA GLU A 114 15.61 -17.49 17.55
C GLU A 114 14.95 -17.72 16.17
N LEU A 115 13.60 -17.75 16.12
CA LEU A 115 12.88 -17.90 14.84
C LEU A 115 13.03 -16.67 13.95
N TRP A 116 13.05 -15.49 14.55
CA TRP A 116 13.23 -14.22 13.85
C TRP A 116 14.68 -13.97 13.42
N GLU A 117 15.64 -14.47 14.20
CA GLU A 117 17.06 -14.47 13.86
C GLU A 117 17.34 -15.42 12.68
N GLU A 118 16.72 -16.62 12.66
CA GLU A 118 16.82 -17.58 11.56
C GLU A 118 16.35 -16.98 10.22
N SER A 119 15.26 -16.19 10.22
CA SER A 119 14.76 -15.51 9.02
C SER A 119 15.54 -14.23 8.68
N GLY A 120 16.41 -13.73 9.56
CA GLY A 120 17.10 -12.44 9.44
C GLY A 120 16.21 -11.25 9.76
N ARG A 121 14.91 -11.46 10.05
CA ARG A 121 13.95 -10.38 10.28
C ARG A 121 14.03 -9.75 11.66
N TRP A 122 14.76 -10.37 12.60
CA TRP A 122 15.00 -9.76 13.92
C TRP A 122 15.56 -8.35 13.83
N GLU A 123 16.52 -8.12 12.95
CA GLU A 123 17.10 -6.79 12.71
C GLU A 123 16.34 -6.01 11.64
N GLN A 124 15.95 -6.67 10.54
CA GLN A 124 15.32 -6.01 9.39
C GLN A 124 13.95 -5.41 9.70
N TYR A 125 13.19 -5.97 10.65
CA TYR A 125 11.86 -5.46 11.01
C TYR A 125 11.92 -4.09 11.70
N GLY A 126 13.07 -3.73 12.23
CA GLY A 126 13.30 -2.43 12.82
C GLY A 126 12.59 -2.20 14.16
N PRO A 127 12.30 -0.92 14.50
CA PRO A 127 11.77 -0.53 15.80
C PRO A 127 10.31 -0.89 16.03
N GLU A 128 9.55 -1.22 15.01
CA GLU A 128 8.15 -1.65 15.15
C GLU A 128 8.00 -3.04 15.80
N LEU A 129 9.08 -3.83 15.79
CA LEU A 129 9.12 -5.11 16.51
C LEU A 129 9.31 -4.86 18.01
N LEU A 130 8.26 -5.05 18.80
CA LEU A 130 8.34 -4.92 20.26
C LEU A 130 9.09 -6.12 20.85
N ARG A 131 10.36 -5.92 21.19
CA ARG A 131 11.24 -6.91 21.81
C ARG A 131 11.07 -6.89 23.33
N VAL A 132 11.01 -8.07 23.93
CA VAL A 132 10.83 -8.25 25.37
C VAL A 132 11.78 -9.33 25.89
N LYS A 133 12.10 -9.30 27.17
CA LYS A 133 12.90 -10.35 27.83
C LYS A 133 12.06 -11.04 28.91
N ASP A 134 12.19 -12.36 28.99
CA ASP A 134 11.61 -13.09 30.09
C ASP A 134 12.45 -12.91 31.38
N ARG A 135 11.99 -13.51 32.48
CA ARG A 135 12.73 -13.45 33.77
C ARG A 135 14.10 -14.11 33.73
N HIS A 136 14.37 -14.96 32.75
CA HIS A 136 15.66 -15.60 32.52
C HIS A 136 16.53 -14.86 31.49
N GLN A 137 16.14 -13.64 31.11
CA GLN A 137 16.83 -12.79 30.13
C GLN A 137 16.87 -13.37 28.70
N ARG A 138 15.99 -14.34 28.39
CA ARG A 138 15.82 -14.82 27.01
C ARG A 138 15.00 -13.82 26.23
N GLU A 139 15.39 -13.61 24.99
CA GLU A 139 14.76 -12.63 24.10
C GLU A 139 13.53 -13.22 23.40
N PHE A 140 12.49 -12.42 23.36
CA PHE A 140 11.21 -12.69 22.68
C PHE A 140 10.72 -11.41 21.99
N CYS A 141 9.73 -11.53 21.12
CA CYS A 141 8.95 -10.39 20.66
C CYS A 141 7.46 -10.62 20.85
N VAL A 142 6.70 -9.53 20.84
CA VAL A 142 5.25 -9.58 20.68
C VAL A 142 4.97 -9.60 19.19
N GLY A 143 4.39 -10.68 18.69
CA GLY A 143 4.28 -10.96 17.25
C GLY A 143 3.52 -9.89 16.47
N PRO A 144 4.19 -9.18 15.54
CA PRO A 144 3.53 -8.30 14.57
C PRO A 144 2.90 -9.09 13.42
N THR A 145 3.38 -10.32 13.21
CA THR A 145 2.99 -11.30 12.18
C THR A 145 3.48 -12.69 12.62
N HIS A 146 3.20 -13.76 11.86
CA HIS A 146 3.51 -15.13 12.29
C HIS A 146 4.16 -16.02 11.23
N GLU A 147 4.82 -15.46 10.22
CA GLU A 147 5.51 -16.21 9.17
C GLU A 147 6.54 -17.20 9.77
N GLU A 148 7.30 -16.75 10.75
CA GLU A 148 8.33 -17.56 11.43
C GLU A 148 7.70 -18.75 12.16
N VAL A 149 6.66 -18.49 12.93
CA VAL A 149 6.00 -19.51 13.76
C VAL A 149 5.28 -20.55 12.90
N ILE A 150 4.56 -20.12 11.85
CA ILE A 150 3.83 -21.06 10.99
C ILE A 150 4.79 -21.86 10.11
N THR A 151 5.94 -21.30 9.74
CA THR A 151 6.98 -22.04 9.01
C THR A 151 7.60 -23.11 9.88
N ASP A 152 7.89 -22.79 11.14
CA ASP A 152 8.39 -23.77 12.11
C ASP A 152 7.35 -24.89 12.35
N LEU A 153 6.07 -24.54 12.53
CA LEU A 153 4.99 -25.52 12.65
C LEU A 153 4.93 -26.43 11.42
N ALA A 154 4.90 -25.87 10.22
CA ALA A 154 4.81 -26.62 8.97
C ALA A 154 6.03 -27.53 8.78
N ARG A 155 7.23 -27.08 9.16
CA ARG A 155 8.48 -27.86 9.13
C ARG A 155 8.41 -29.08 10.02
N ASN A 156 7.87 -28.94 11.23
CA ASN A 156 7.89 -29.97 12.25
C ASN A 156 6.71 -30.96 12.13
N GLU A 157 5.55 -30.52 11.70
CA GLU A 157 4.33 -31.34 11.65
C GLU A 157 4.12 -32.04 10.29
N ARG A 158 4.79 -31.58 9.22
CA ARG A 158 4.68 -32.19 7.91
C ARG A 158 5.61 -33.40 7.77
N ASN A 159 5.01 -34.55 7.48
CA ASN A 159 5.75 -35.80 7.34
C ASN A 159 5.97 -36.25 5.88
N SER A 160 5.31 -35.58 4.90
CA SER A 160 5.40 -35.96 3.48
C SER A 160 4.98 -34.80 2.57
N ASP A 161 5.61 -34.72 1.40
CA ASP A 161 5.23 -33.76 0.33
C ASP A 161 3.82 -34.03 -0.23
N LYS A 162 3.27 -35.22 0.00
CA LYS A 162 1.88 -35.56 -0.36
C LYS A 162 0.83 -34.77 0.46
N GLN A 163 1.25 -34.11 1.54
CA GLN A 163 0.38 -33.25 2.35
C GLN A 163 0.27 -31.82 1.79
N LEU A 164 1.02 -31.49 0.73
CA LEU A 164 0.91 -30.22 0.03
C LEU A 164 -0.10 -30.30 -1.12
N PRO A 165 -0.80 -29.20 -1.47
CA PRO A 165 -0.77 -27.92 -0.77
C PRO A 165 -1.52 -27.94 0.56
N ILE A 166 -1.08 -27.12 1.51
CA ILE A 166 -1.77 -26.90 2.78
C ILE A 166 -1.85 -25.42 3.08
N THR A 167 -2.99 -24.98 3.59
CA THR A 167 -3.21 -23.58 3.98
C THR A 167 -3.70 -23.55 5.43
N PHE A 168 -3.02 -22.75 6.25
CA PHE A 168 -3.41 -22.47 7.63
C PHE A 168 -3.88 -21.01 7.74
N TYR A 169 -4.80 -20.73 8.67
CA TYR A 169 -5.13 -19.36 9.03
C TYR A 169 -5.38 -19.25 10.54
N GLN A 170 -5.32 -18.04 11.04
CA GLN A 170 -5.74 -17.70 12.39
C GLN A 170 -6.44 -16.33 12.45
N VAL A 171 -7.17 -16.10 13.53
CA VAL A 171 -7.64 -14.78 13.95
C VAL A 171 -6.99 -14.50 15.30
N GLN A 172 -6.01 -13.61 15.33
CA GLN A 172 -5.14 -13.42 16.48
C GLN A 172 -4.77 -11.96 16.67
N THR A 173 -4.56 -11.56 17.92
CA THR A 173 -4.01 -10.25 18.27
C THR A 173 -2.59 -10.11 17.78
N LYS A 174 -2.28 -8.97 17.16
CA LYS A 174 -0.95 -8.55 16.74
C LYS A 174 -0.57 -7.26 17.46
N PHE A 175 0.72 -7.02 17.56
CA PHE A 175 1.25 -5.78 18.09
C PHE A 175 2.36 -5.25 17.17
N ARG A 176 2.23 -3.98 16.77
CA ARG A 176 3.26 -3.22 16.07
C ARG A 176 3.51 -1.94 16.85
N ASP A 177 4.76 -1.66 17.18
CA ASP A 177 5.13 -0.46 17.93
C ASP A 177 5.11 0.79 17.03
N GLU A 178 3.94 1.05 16.46
CA GLU A 178 3.66 2.17 15.56
C GLU A 178 4.01 3.50 16.24
N ILE A 179 4.88 4.27 15.60
CA ILE A 179 5.37 5.56 16.15
C ILE A 179 4.28 6.64 16.17
N ARG A 180 3.32 6.61 15.23
CA ARG A 180 2.25 7.61 15.08
C ARG A 180 0.87 6.95 14.94
N PRO A 181 0.36 6.28 15.99
CA PRO A 181 -0.98 5.70 15.93
C PRO A 181 -2.02 6.81 15.72
N ARG A 182 -2.93 6.58 14.78
CA ARG A 182 -3.95 7.57 14.40
C ARG A 182 -5.23 6.89 13.89
N PHE A 183 -6.31 7.65 13.74
CA PHE A 183 -7.58 7.20 13.17
C PHE A 183 -8.25 6.03 13.93
N GLY A 184 -8.04 5.94 15.24
CA GLY A 184 -8.67 4.91 16.08
C GLY A 184 -8.09 3.52 15.79
N LEU A 185 -8.96 2.58 15.40
CA LEU A 185 -8.55 1.21 15.10
C LEU A 185 -7.85 1.06 13.74
N MET A 186 -7.94 2.05 12.86
CA MET A 186 -7.36 1.96 11.51
C MET A 186 -5.82 1.88 11.55
N ARG A 187 -5.18 2.62 12.44
CA ARG A 187 -3.74 2.58 12.65
C ARG A 187 -3.42 2.53 14.14
N GLY A 188 -3.77 1.40 14.73
CA GLY A 188 -3.51 1.09 16.14
C GLY A 188 -2.17 0.37 16.31
N ARG A 189 -1.75 0.22 17.58
CA ARG A 189 -0.56 -0.58 17.97
C ARG A 189 -0.93 -2.02 18.27
N GLU A 190 -2.06 -2.25 18.94
CA GLU A 190 -2.62 -3.57 19.19
C GLU A 190 -3.91 -3.73 18.38
N PHE A 191 -4.01 -4.79 17.58
CA PHE A 191 -5.13 -5.04 16.70
C PHE A 191 -5.34 -6.55 16.46
N ILE A 192 -6.53 -6.91 16.00
CA ILE A 192 -6.86 -8.28 15.63
C ILE A 192 -6.70 -8.42 14.12
N MET A 193 -5.94 -9.43 13.71
CA MET A 193 -5.69 -9.75 12.30
C MET A 193 -6.16 -11.18 12.00
N LYS A 194 -6.78 -11.38 10.84
CA LYS A 194 -6.80 -12.68 10.20
C LYS A 194 -5.57 -12.75 9.31
N ASP A 195 -4.69 -13.69 9.57
CA ASP A 195 -3.55 -14.03 8.76
C ASP A 195 -3.66 -15.48 8.28
N ALA A 196 -3.28 -15.73 7.02
CA ALA A 196 -3.30 -17.04 6.40
C ALA A 196 -2.00 -17.28 5.64
N TYR A 197 -1.55 -18.53 5.67
CA TYR A 197 -0.24 -18.98 5.16
C TYR A 197 -0.43 -20.27 4.40
N SER A 198 0.15 -20.37 3.21
CA SER A 198 0.04 -21.58 2.39
C SER A 198 1.40 -22.09 1.96
N PHE A 199 1.51 -23.41 1.87
CA PHE A 199 2.73 -24.13 1.51
C PHE A 199 2.45 -25.00 0.29
N HIS A 200 3.34 -24.96 -0.70
CA HIS A 200 3.11 -25.52 -2.03
C HIS A 200 4.30 -26.33 -2.54
N PRO A 201 4.05 -27.35 -3.39
CA PRO A 201 5.14 -28.09 -4.03
C PRO A 201 5.74 -27.29 -5.22
N ASP A 202 4.97 -26.41 -5.86
CA ASP A 202 5.35 -25.65 -7.04
C ASP A 202 4.55 -24.36 -7.20
N GLN A 203 4.96 -23.53 -8.17
CA GLN A 203 4.36 -22.25 -8.48
C GLN A 203 2.90 -22.37 -8.99
N ALA A 204 2.57 -23.42 -9.73
CA ALA A 204 1.22 -23.60 -10.26
C ALA A 204 0.22 -23.84 -9.12
N SER A 205 0.58 -24.70 -8.18
CA SER A 205 -0.20 -24.94 -6.96
C SER A 205 -0.36 -23.67 -6.10
N LEU A 206 0.70 -22.86 -6.00
CA LEU A 206 0.64 -21.57 -5.31
C LEU A 206 -0.37 -20.64 -5.98
N GLN A 207 -0.32 -20.53 -7.31
CA GLN A 207 -1.24 -19.66 -8.06
C GLN A 207 -2.70 -20.07 -7.89
N GLU A 208 -3.01 -21.37 -7.96
CA GLU A 208 -4.38 -21.86 -7.71
C GLU A 208 -4.90 -21.48 -6.33
N THR A 209 -4.06 -21.55 -5.30
CA THR A 209 -4.44 -21.14 -3.95
C THR A 209 -4.55 -19.64 -3.82
N TYR A 210 -3.67 -18.89 -4.46
CA TYR A 210 -3.75 -17.42 -4.52
C TYR A 210 -5.07 -16.96 -5.11
N ASP A 211 -5.47 -17.52 -6.25
CA ASP A 211 -6.73 -17.18 -6.93
C ASP A 211 -7.95 -17.54 -6.06
N ARG A 212 -7.89 -18.68 -5.37
CA ARG A 212 -8.91 -19.11 -4.41
C ARG A 212 -9.02 -18.16 -3.21
N MET A 213 -7.89 -17.71 -2.68
CA MET A 213 -7.86 -16.74 -1.58
C MET A 213 -8.34 -15.35 -2.03
N HIS A 214 -7.99 -14.93 -3.25
CA HIS A 214 -8.53 -13.70 -3.85
C HIS A 214 -10.06 -13.75 -3.93
N ALA A 215 -10.63 -14.85 -4.42
CA ALA A 215 -12.09 -15.05 -4.46
C ALA A 215 -12.73 -15.06 -3.06
N ALA A 216 -12.08 -15.70 -2.08
CA ALA A 216 -12.53 -15.71 -0.69
C ALA A 216 -12.56 -14.31 -0.07
N TYR A 217 -11.55 -13.48 -0.32
CA TYR A 217 -11.53 -12.09 0.14
C TYR A 217 -12.61 -11.25 -0.53
N CYS A 218 -12.82 -11.39 -1.84
CA CYS A 218 -13.95 -10.75 -2.50
C CYS A 218 -15.30 -11.13 -1.85
N ALA A 219 -15.48 -12.40 -1.49
CA ALA A 219 -16.69 -12.87 -0.80
C ALA A 219 -16.83 -12.24 0.60
N VAL A 220 -15.74 -12.15 1.37
CA VAL A 220 -15.71 -11.47 2.69
C VAL A 220 -16.19 -10.02 2.57
N PHE A 221 -15.58 -9.24 1.67
CA PHE A 221 -15.92 -7.82 1.49
C PHE A 221 -17.35 -7.62 0.98
N ASN A 222 -17.80 -8.45 0.04
CA ASN A 222 -19.18 -8.43 -0.46
C ASN A 222 -20.20 -8.75 0.66
N ARG A 223 -19.95 -9.77 1.48
CA ARG A 223 -20.82 -10.15 2.61
C ARG A 223 -20.87 -9.08 3.70
N MET A 224 -19.80 -8.28 3.82
CA MET A 224 -19.79 -7.11 4.71
C MET A 224 -20.47 -5.88 4.08
N GLY A 225 -20.91 -5.94 2.83
CA GLY A 225 -21.58 -4.84 2.12
C GLY A 225 -20.65 -3.67 1.80
N LEU A 226 -19.36 -3.92 1.63
CA LEU A 226 -18.36 -2.90 1.37
C LEU A 226 -18.22 -2.63 -0.13
N ASN A 227 -18.05 -1.37 -0.51
CA ASN A 227 -17.66 -0.98 -1.86
C ASN A 227 -16.13 -0.97 -1.93
N PHE A 228 -15.56 -1.96 -2.59
CA PHE A 228 -14.12 -2.18 -2.59
C PHE A 228 -13.57 -2.44 -4.00
N ARG A 229 -12.25 -2.34 -4.11
CA ARG A 229 -11.49 -2.75 -5.31
C ARG A 229 -10.29 -3.58 -4.88
N PRO A 230 -10.11 -4.81 -5.41
CA PRO A 230 -8.82 -5.45 -5.40
C PRO A 230 -7.90 -4.69 -6.36
N VAL A 231 -6.71 -4.33 -5.90
CA VAL A 231 -5.74 -3.57 -6.69
C VAL A 231 -4.40 -4.28 -6.67
N GLN A 232 -3.68 -4.22 -7.78
CA GLN A 232 -2.30 -4.67 -7.81
C GLN A 232 -1.44 -3.76 -6.95
N ALA A 233 -0.57 -4.36 -6.13
CA ALA A 233 0.28 -3.66 -5.20
C ALA A 233 1.74 -4.09 -5.32
N ASP A 234 2.64 -3.30 -4.76
CA ASP A 234 4.02 -3.71 -4.57
C ASP A 234 4.12 -4.81 -3.51
N THR A 235 5.08 -5.72 -3.65
CA THR A 235 5.26 -6.83 -2.71
C THR A 235 6.00 -6.43 -1.44
N GLY A 236 6.60 -5.25 -1.42
CA GLY A 236 7.34 -4.71 -0.29
C GLY A 236 8.46 -5.62 0.22
N SER A 237 8.78 -5.52 1.50
CA SER A 237 9.85 -6.30 2.15
C SER A 237 9.55 -7.81 2.27
N ILE A 238 8.31 -8.23 2.01
CA ILE A 238 7.93 -9.66 2.02
C ILE A 238 8.47 -10.36 0.77
N GLY A 239 8.59 -9.61 -0.34
CA GLY A 239 9.05 -10.13 -1.64
C GLY A 239 7.97 -10.94 -2.36
N GLY A 240 8.36 -11.61 -3.44
CA GLY A 240 7.45 -12.37 -4.30
C GLY A 240 7.19 -11.65 -5.63
N THR A 241 6.36 -12.25 -6.50
CA THR A 241 6.13 -11.78 -7.87
C THR A 241 4.76 -11.12 -8.09
N GLY A 242 3.85 -11.19 -7.11
CA GLY A 242 2.53 -10.59 -7.21
C GLY A 242 1.90 -10.33 -5.85
N SER A 243 1.23 -9.20 -5.73
CA SER A 243 0.48 -8.81 -4.54
C SER A 243 -0.81 -8.10 -4.95
N HIS A 244 -1.86 -8.28 -4.15
CA HIS A 244 -3.10 -7.50 -4.24
C HIS A 244 -3.46 -6.95 -2.86
N GLU A 245 -3.91 -5.72 -2.86
CA GLU A 245 -4.55 -5.05 -1.72
C GLU A 245 -6.05 -4.93 -1.99
N PHE A 246 -6.86 -4.99 -0.93
CA PHE A 246 -8.31 -4.84 -1.04
C PHE A 246 -8.71 -3.51 -0.42
N HIS A 247 -8.84 -2.49 -1.25
CA HIS A 247 -9.18 -1.14 -0.81
C HIS A 247 -10.68 -0.91 -0.78
N VAL A 248 -11.19 -0.52 0.37
CA VAL A 248 -12.55 0.06 0.49
C VAL A 248 -12.50 1.50 0.00
N LEU A 249 -13.37 1.84 -0.95
CA LEU A 249 -13.46 3.20 -1.48
C LEU A 249 -14.07 4.13 -0.44
N ALA A 250 -13.25 5.03 0.12
CA ALA A 250 -13.66 5.96 1.15
C ALA A 250 -12.83 7.25 1.08
N GLU A 251 -13.48 8.41 1.27
CA GLU A 251 -12.78 9.71 1.30
C GLU A 251 -11.75 9.82 2.43
N SER A 252 -11.92 9.03 3.49
CA SER A 252 -10.97 8.94 4.60
C SER A 252 -9.83 7.95 4.37
N GLY A 253 -9.74 7.35 3.17
CA GLY A 253 -8.65 6.45 2.80
C GLY A 253 -7.29 7.14 2.83
N GLU A 254 -6.23 6.39 3.10
CA GLU A 254 -4.86 6.92 3.15
C GLU A 254 -4.15 6.80 1.81
N ASP A 255 -4.55 5.84 0.95
CA ASP A 255 -3.88 5.53 -0.30
C ASP A 255 -4.67 6.03 -1.50
N ASP A 256 -3.95 6.42 -2.54
CA ASP A 256 -4.53 6.69 -3.84
C ASP A 256 -4.47 5.42 -4.70
N ILE A 257 -5.62 5.01 -5.22
CA ILE A 257 -5.73 3.88 -6.14
C ILE A 257 -6.20 4.34 -7.50
N ALA A 258 -5.56 3.81 -8.54
CA ALA A 258 -5.89 4.06 -9.94
C ALA A 258 -6.62 2.84 -10.52
N PHE A 259 -7.76 3.04 -11.15
CA PHE A 259 -8.51 1.97 -11.80
C PHE A 259 -9.26 2.48 -13.03
N SER A 260 -9.61 1.56 -13.93
CA SER A 260 -10.48 1.84 -15.08
C SER A 260 -11.93 1.53 -14.71
N ASP A 261 -12.87 2.38 -15.13
CA ASP A 261 -14.31 2.08 -15.01
C ASP A 261 -14.81 1.16 -16.14
N THR A 262 -13.98 0.89 -17.14
CA THR A 262 -14.32 0.14 -18.36
C THR A 262 -13.60 -1.19 -18.50
N SER A 263 -12.69 -1.51 -17.55
CA SER A 263 -11.97 -2.78 -17.47
C SER A 263 -11.72 -3.20 -16.03
N ASP A 264 -11.15 -4.39 -15.84
CA ASP A 264 -10.78 -4.91 -14.52
C ASP A 264 -9.45 -4.34 -13.99
N TYR A 265 -8.78 -3.46 -14.75
CA TYR A 265 -7.52 -2.89 -14.31
C TYR A 265 -7.70 -2.02 -13.06
N ALA A 266 -6.97 -2.37 -12.01
CA ALA A 266 -6.86 -1.58 -10.78
C ALA A 266 -5.49 -1.81 -10.13
N ALA A 267 -4.84 -0.73 -9.69
CA ALA A 267 -3.55 -0.78 -9.02
C ALA A 267 -3.42 0.34 -7.99
N ASN A 268 -2.63 0.10 -6.93
CA ASN A 268 -2.15 1.17 -6.06
C ASN A 268 -1.33 2.15 -6.90
N ILE A 269 -1.39 3.46 -6.59
CA ILE A 269 -0.68 4.51 -7.33
C ILE A 269 0.82 4.23 -7.47
N GLU A 270 1.39 3.58 -6.47
CA GLU A 270 2.80 3.19 -6.44
C GLU A 270 3.19 2.22 -7.56
N LYS A 271 2.24 1.41 -8.03
CA LYS A 271 2.43 0.40 -9.08
C LYS A 271 1.64 0.70 -10.35
N ALA A 272 0.68 1.61 -10.29
CA ALA A 272 -0.21 1.88 -11.41
C ALA A 272 0.55 2.31 -12.67
N GLU A 273 0.26 1.67 -13.80
CA GLU A 273 0.82 1.98 -15.11
C GLU A 273 -0.19 2.71 -15.99
N ALA A 274 0.31 3.48 -16.95
CA ALA A 274 -0.49 4.13 -17.98
C ALA A 274 0.20 4.05 -19.34
N LEU A 275 -0.60 3.96 -20.39
CA LEU A 275 -0.08 4.14 -21.74
C LEU A 275 0.21 5.63 -21.99
N PRO A 276 1.28 5.97 -22.72
CA PRO A 276 1.49 7.34 -23.18
C PRO A 276 0.32 7.81 -24.05
N ARG A 277 -0.05 9.07 -23.94
CA ARG A 277 -1.10 9.66 -24.82
C ARG A 277 -0.65 9.74 -26.26
N GLU A 278 0.61 10.05 -26.47
CA GLU A 278 1.27 10.07 -27.76
C GLU A 278 1.75 8.67 -28.13
N THR A 279 1.56 8.27 -29.37
CA THR A 279 2.02 6.98 -29.90
C THR A 279 3.30 7.12 -30.72
N SER A 280 3.71 8.34 -31.05
CA SER A 280 4.92 8.64 -31.82
C SER A 280 5.47 10.01 -31.48
N ARG A 281 6.79 10.15 -31.58
CA ARG A 281 7.46 11.43 -31.38
C ARG A 281 7.17 12.39 -32.55
N PRO A 282 6.76 13.65 -32.28
CA PRO A 282 6.64 14.67 -33.31
C PRO A 282 7.99 14.95 -33.99
N ALA A 283 7.97 15.45 -35.22
CA ALA A 283 9.18 15.93 -35.88
C ALA A 283 9.74 17.17 -35.18
N ALA A 284 11.06 17.23 -35.04
CA ALA A 284 11.76 18.41 -34.52
C ALA A 284 11.51 19.64 -35.39
N GLN A 285 11.06 20.72 -34.77
CA GLN A 285 10.77 21.98 -35.46
C GLN A 285 11.69 23.12 -35.02
N GLN A 286 12.33 23.02 -33.87
CA GLN A 286 13.17 24.05 -33.28
C GLN A 286 14.65 23.60 -33.23
N ALA A 287 15.55 24.54 -33.47
CA ALA A 287 16.97 24.33 -33.17
C ALA A 287 17.19 24.45 -31.66
N MET A 288 18.06 23.60 -31.11
CA MET A 288 18.47 23.72 -29.71
C MET A 288 19.18 25.06 -29.48
N LYS A 289 18.77 25.76 -28.42
CA LYS A 289 19.38 27.03 -28.00
C LYS A 289 19.60 27.07 -26.49
N ARG A 290 20.68 27.68 -26.07
CA ARG A 290 20.96 27.99 -24.67
C ARG A 290 20.34 29.34 -24.31
N VAL A 291 19.71 29.39 -23.12
CA VAL A 291 18.99 30.56 -22.63
C VAL A 291 19.39 30.81 -21.19
N ASP A 292 19.72 32.07 -20.86
CA ASP A 292 20.00 32.48 -19.49
C ASP A 292 18.70 32.56 -18.69
N THR A 293 18.68 31.90 -17.55
CA THR A 293 17.51 31.73 -16.67
C THR A 293 17.90 31.86 -15.20
N PRO A 294 18.55 32.99 -14.80
CA PRO A 294 19.19 33.13 -13.49
C PRO A 294 18.20 32.98 -12.33
N ASP A 295 16.92 33.32 -12.55
CA ASP A 295 15.87 33.34 -11.53
C ASP A 295 14.92 32.14 -11.64
N ALA A 296 15.16 31.19 -12.56
CA ALA A 296 14.32 29.99 -12.74
C ALA A 296 15.04 28.74 -12.25
N LYS A 297 14.71 28.29 -11.03
CA LYS A 297 15.23 27.06 -10.40
C LYS A 297 14.20 25.94 -10.38
N THR A 298 12.93 26.27 -10.53
CA THR A 298 11.82 25.32 -10.57
C THR A 298 11.17 25.31 -11.95
N ILE A 299 10.47 24.22 -12.29
CA ILE A 299 9.69 24.13 -13.53
C ILE A 299 8.63 25.25 -13.60
N GLN A 300 8.01 25.59 -12.48
CA GLN A 300 6.98 26.63 -12.43
C GLN A 300 7.57 28.02 -12.79
N GLU A 301 8.70 28.37 -12.21
CA GLU A 301 9.40 29.63 -12.52
C GLU A 301 9.82 29.69 -13.99
N LEU A 302 10.33 28.59 -14.55
CA LEU A 302 10.70 28.49 -15.96
C LEU A 302 9.50 28.70 -16.89
N VAL A 303 8.38 28.05 -16.58
CA VAL A 303 7.11 28.14 -17.32
C VAL A 303 6.57 29.57 -17.30
N GLU A 304 6.53 30.23 -16.15
CA GLU A 304 6.04 31.59 -15.99
C GLU A 304 6.95 32.62 -16.67
N GLN A 305 8.26 32.51 -16.50
CA GLN A 305 9.22 33.47 -17.04
C GLN A 305 9.30 33.44 -18.58
N PHE A 306 9.20 32.24 -19.16
CA PHE A 306 9.36 32.06 -20.62
C PHE A 306 8.08 31.73 -21.36
N ASN A 307 6.92 31.72 -20.68
CA ASN A 307 5.62 31.34 -21.23
C ASN A 307 5.65 30.01 -21.99
N LEU A 308 6.34 29.03 -21.40
CA LEU A 308 6.44 27.66 -21.94
C LEU A 308 5.27 26.82 -21.49
N PRO A 309 4.73 25.93 -22.34
CA PRO A 309 3.85 24.87 -21.85
C PRO A 309 4.62 23.97 -20.88
N ILE A 310 4.06 23.71 -19.70
CA ILE A 310 4.69 22.81 -18.72
C ILE A 310 4.95 21.42 -19.30
N THR A 311 4.11 20.98 -20.24
CA THR A 311 4.24 19.71 -20.96
C THR A 311 5.42 19.66 -21.94
N GLN A 312 6.09 20.79 -22.19
CA GLN A 312 7.31 20.88 -22.99
C GLN A 312 8.58 20.98 -22.13
N THR A 313 8.46 20.90 -20.83
CA THR A 313 9.59 20.92 -19.90
C THR A 313 9.92 19.55 -19.36
N VAL A 314 11.18 19.30 -19.01
CA VAL A 314 11.68 18.03 -18.45
C VAL A 314 12.43 18.32 -17.18
N LYS A 315 12.07 17.61 -16.10
CA LYS A 315 12.80 17.55 -14.84
C LYS A 315 13.87 16.46 -14.91
N THR A 316 15.09 16.79 -14.50
CA THR A 316 16.19 15.83 -14.35
C THR A 316 16.48 15.65 -12.88
N LEU A 317 16.25 14.44 -12.38
CA LEU A 317 16.57 14.02 -11.02
C LEU A 317 17.78 13.09 -11.07
N VAL A 318 18.63 13.14 -10.05
CA VAL A 318 19.84 12.31 -10.01
C VAL A 318 19.76 11.41 -8.78
N ALA A 319 19.91 10.12 -9.02
CA ALA A 319 19.91 9.10 -7.99
C ALA A 319 21.17 8.23 -8.04
N HIS A 320 21.45 7.54 -6.94
CA HIS A 320 22.47 6.51 -6.91
C HIS A 320 22.09 5.34 -7.82
N GLY A 321 23.07 4.83 -8.54
CA GLY A 321 22.91 3.62 -9.36
C GLY A 321 22.94 2.34 -8.54
N ALA A 322 22.57 1.23 -9.15
CA ALA A 322 22.60 -0.10 -8.52
C ALA A 322 24.04 -0.53 -8.15
N GLU A 323 25.03 -0.07 -8.90
CA GLU A 323 26.45 -0.28 -8.56
C GLU A 323 26.94 0.84 -7.66
N GLU A 324 27.70 0.49 -6.61
CA GLU A 324 28.24 1.45 -5.64
C GLU A 324 29.10 2.54 -6.32
N GLY A 325 28.87 3.78 -5.98
CA GLY A 325 29.59 4.93 -6.52
C GLY A 325 29.13 5.37 -7.91
N THR A 326 28.09 4.78 -8.48
CA THR A 326 27.52 5.21 -9.77
C THR A 326 26.31 6.12 -9.57
N LEU A 327 26.03 6.96 -10.57
CA LEU A 327 24.85 7.83 -10.62
C LEU A 327 24.02 7.55 -11.88
N VAL A 328 22.72 7.81 -11.79
CA VAL A 328 21.77 7.74 -12.91
C VAL A 328 20.92 9.00 -12.97
N ALA A 329 20.58 9.46 -14.16
CA ALA A 329 19.66 10.57 -14.39
C ALA A 329 18.27 10.03 -14.70
N LEU A 330 17.27 10.43 -13.91
CA LEU A 330 15.87 10.08 -14.07
C LEU A 330 15.11 11.27 -14.64
N LEU A 331 14.45 11.10 -15.77
CA LEU A 331 13.75 12.18 -16.48
C LEU A 331 12.25 12.00 -16.42
N VAL A 332 11.56 13.00 -15.92
CA VAL A 332 10.09 13.07 -15.95
C VAL A 332 9.63 14.40 -16.54
N ARG A 333 8.48 14.41 -17.23
CA ARG A 333 7.90 15.61 -17.80
C ARG A 333 7.58 16.62 -16.69
N GLY A 334 7.63 17.90 -16.98
CA GLY A 334 7.51 18.98 -15.99
C GLY A 334 6.25 18.94 -15.13
N ASP A 335 5.13 18.49 -15.70
CA ASP A 335 3.84 18.31 -15.02
C ASP A 335 3.68 16.96 -14.31
N HIS A 336 4.65 16.05 -14.41
CA HIS A 336 4.62 14.74 -13.78
C HIS A 336 5.52 14.69 -12.54
N GLU A 337 5.22 13.75 -11.64
CA GLU A 337 6.02 13.44 -10.47
C GLU A 337 6.67 12.06 -10.60
N LEU A 338 7.91 11.95 -10.14
CA LEU A 338 8.62 10.68 -10.08
C LEU A 338 7.92 9.74 -9.11
N ASN A 339 7.73 8.50 -9.52
CA ASN A 339 7.35 7.40 -8.64
C ASN A 339 8.62 6.73 -8.13
N GLU A 340 8.92 6.90 -6.85
CA GLU A 340 10.17 6.42 -6.25
C GLU A 340 10.26 4.89 -6.24
N ILE A 341 9.13 4.20 -6.08
CA ILE A 341 9.07 2.73 -6.08
C ILE A 341 9.34 2.18 -7.47
N LYS A 342 8.73 2.75 -8.51
CA LYS A 342 9.01 2.35 -9.90
C LYS A 342 10.47 2.61 -10.27
N ALA A 343 11.01 3.75 -9.84
CA ALA A 343 12.41 4.07 -10.07
C ALA A 343 13.35 3.09 -9.35
N ALA A 344 13.07 2.75 -8.08
CA ALA A 344 13.85 1.78 -7.31
C ALA A 344 13.79 0.34 -7.86
N ASN A 345 12.73 0.01 -8.61
CA ASN A 345 12.58 -1.30 -9.26
C ASN A 345 13.31 -1.42 -10.60
N HIS A 346 13.93 -0.34 -11.09
CA HIS A 346 14.72 -0.36 -12.32
C HIS A 346 16.15 -0.90 -12.06
N GLU A 347 16.62 -1.82 -12.90
CA GLU A 347 17.89 -2.55 -12.72
C GLU A 347 19.15 -1.67 -12.56
N LEU A 348 19.12 -0.44 -13.08
CA LEU A 348 20.24 0.50 -12.99
C LEU A 348 20.16 1.43 -11.77
N VAL A 349 19.13 1.36 -10.95
CA VAL A 349 18.86 2.26 -9.83
C VAL A 349 19.06 1.54 -8.50
N ALA A 350 19.62 2.22 -7.51
CA ALA A 350 19.75 1.66 -6.17
C ALA A 350 18.38 1.38 -5.54
N SER A 351 18.26 0.25 -4.87
CA SER A 351 17.06 -0.12 -4.11
C SER A 351 17.43 -0.33 -2.63
N PRO A 352 16.84 0.46 -1.71
CA PRO A 352 15.88 1.53 -1.93
C PRO A 352 16.46 2.72 -2.71
N LEU A 353 15.58 3.51 -3.35
CA LEU A 353 15.99 4.72 -4.05
C LEU A 353 16.66 5.71 -3.10
N VAL A 354 17.84 6.18 -3.49
CA VAL A 354 18.58 7.23 -2.78
C VAL A 354 18.93 8.33 -3.79
N PHE A 355 18.46 9.54 -3.55
CA PHE A 355 18.84 10.68 -4.37
C PHE A 355 20.28 11.12 -4.06
N ALA A 356 20.99 11.53 -5.10
CA ALA A 356 22.32 12.09 -4.95
C ALA A 356 22.27 13.43 -4.17
N SER A 357 23.26 13.65 -3.32
CA SER A 357 23.43 14.91 -2.62
C SER A 357 23.80 16.05 -3.58
N GLU A 358 23.58 17.30 -3.18
CA GLU A 358 23.97 18.46 -4.00
C GLU A 358 25.48 18.47 -4.31
N ALA A 359 26.31 17.98 -3.41
CA ALA A 359 27.76 17.90 -3.60
C ALA A 359 28.12 16.91 -4.72
N GLU A 360 27.53 15.72 -4.71
CA GLU A 360 27.72 14.69 -5.75
C GLU A 360 27.20 15.19 -7.11
N ILE A 361 26.04 15.86 -7.12
CA ILE A 361 25.47 16.46 -8.32
C ILE A 361 26.43 17.50 -8.90
N ARG A 362 26.96 18.41 -8.08
CA ARG A 362 27.92 19.44 -8.54
C ARG A 362 29.21 18.85 -9.07
N ASP A 363 29.70 17.80 -8.44
CA ASP A 363 30.92 17.10 -8.90
C ASP A 363 30.69 16.42 -10.28
N ALA A 364 29.54 15.75 -10.44
CA ALA A 364 29.21 15.00 -11.65
C ALA A 364 28.77 15.90 -12.84
N PHE A 365 28.07 17.01 -12.59
CA PHE A 365 27.40 17.81 -13.61
C PHE A 365 27.99 19.23 -13.77
N GLY A 366 28.73 19.73 -12.78
CA GLY A 366 29.22 21.10 -12.76
C GLY A 366 28.14 22.15 -12.43
N ALA A 367 26.93 21.74 -12.09
CA ALA A 367 25.80 22.60 -11.76
C ALA A 367 25.00 22.01 -10.60
N GLY A 368 24.22 22.87 -9.90
CA GLY A 368 23.34 22.46 -8.83
C GLY A 368 21.93 22.06 -9.30
N PRO A 369 21.11 21.53 -8.36
CA PRO A 369 19.69 21.29 -8.61
C PRO A 369 18.99 22.54 -9.18
N GLY A 370 18.05 22.33 -10.12
CA GLY A 370 17.35 23.41 -10.82
C GLY A 370 17.95 23.81 -12.17
N SER A 371 19.20 23.37 -12.48
CA SER A 371 19.83 23.64 -13.78
C SER A 371 20.29 22.37 -14.50
N LEU A 372 19.82 21.20 -14.05
CA LEU A 372 20.22 19.90 -14.58
C LEU A 372 19.40 19.53 -15.83
N GLY A 373 20.07 18.91 -16.80
CA GLY A 373 19.46 18.41 -18.02
C GLY A 373 20.20 17.22 -18.60
N PRO A 374 19.60 16.50 -19.58
CA PRO A 374 20.14 15.26 -20.09
C PRO A 374 21.26 15.45 -21.13
N VAL A 375 21.47 16.65 -21.64
CA VAL A 375 22.44 16.90 -22.73
C VAL A 375 23.86 16.89 -22.20
N GLY A 376 24.71 16.08 -22.83
CA GLY A 376 26.15 16.01 -22.51
C GLY A 376 26.50 15.20 -21.27
N LEU A 377 25.59 14.36 -20.76
CA LEU A 377 25.83 13.49 -19.61
C LEU A 377 26.67 12.26 -20.01
N SER A 378 27.54 11.84 -19.11
CA SER A 378 28.30 10.60 -19.19
C SER A 378 27.71 9.44 -18.37
N ILE A 379 26.65 9.71 -17.61
CA ILE A 379 25.91 8.73 -16.81
C ILE A 379 24.69 8.20 -17.56
N PRO A 380 24.15 7.03 -17.20
CA PRO A 380 22.91 6.52 -17.78
C PRO A 380 21.76 7.51 -17.63
N VAL A 381 20.96 7.66 -18.69
CA VAL A 381 19.78 8.50 -18.75
C VAL A 381 18.55 7.62 -18.92
N ILE A 382 17.70 7.57 -17.90
CA ILE A 382 16.44 6.84 -17.92
C ILE A 382 15.31 7.86 -18.03
N ALA A 383 14.56 7.79 -19.13
CA ALA A 383 13.46 8.70 -19.38
C ALA A 383 12.11 8.01 -19.21
N ASP A 384 11.17 8.69 -18.55
CA ASP A 384 9.79 8.25 -18.57
C ASP A 384 9.27 8.09 -19.99
N ARG A 385 8.35 7.13 -20.19
CA ARG A 385 7.71 6.83 -21.50
C ARG A 385 7.20 8.11 -22.18
N SER A 386 6.64 9.06 -21.43
CA SER A 386 6.15 10.34 -21.95
C SER A 386 7.26 11.28 -22.40
N VAL A 387 8.40 11.29 -21.69
CA VAL A 387 9.57 12.12 -22.04
C VAL A 387 10.28 11.56 -23.30
N ALA A 388 10.37 10.28 -23.44
CA ALA A 388 10.95 9.63 -24.62
C ALA A 388 10.22 9.98 -25.93
N LEU A 389 8.95 10.36 -25.84
CA LEU A 389 8.12 10.75 -26.97
C LEU A 389 8.08 12.28 -27.19
N MET A 390 8.79 13.08 -26.41
CA MET A 390 8.84 14.54 -26.59
C MET A 390 9.78 14.96 -27.69
N ALA A 391 9.41 16.05 -28.34
CA ALA A 391 10.26 16.82 -29.26
C ALA A 391 10.31 18.29 -28.82
N ASP A 392 11.38 19.02 -29.19
CA ASP A 392 11.57 20.43 -28.91
C ASP A 392 11.40 20.80 -27.42
N PHE A 393 11.81 19.92 -26.50
CA PHE A 393 11.62 20.12 -25.08
C PHE A 393 12.70 21.03 -24.44
N ALA A 394 12.38 21.56 -23.27
CA ALA A 394 13.29 22.37 -22.46
C ALA A 394 13.75 21.59 -21.20
N ALA A 395 15.03 21.71 -20.87
CA ALA A 395 15.63 21.17 -19.65
C ALA A 395 16.83 22.04 -19.21
N GLY A 396 17.37 21.81 -18.03
CA GLY A 396 18.59 22.47 -17.57
C GLY A 396 19.77 22.27 -18.53
N ALA A 397 20.72 23.20 -18.49
CA ALA A 397 21.90 23.20 -19.37
C ALA A 397 23.17 22.62 -18.70
N ASN A 398 23.04 22.01 -17.51
CA ASN A 398 24.16 21.60 -16.65
C ASN A 398 25.14 22.75 -16.35
N GLN A 399 24.58 23.95 -16.26
CA GLN A 399 25.26 25.17 -15.87
C GLN A 399 24.27 26.03 -15.08
N ASP A 400 24.68 26.47 -13.88
CA ASP A 400 23.83 27.25 -12.99
C ASP A 400 23.21 28.46 -13.69
N GLY A 401 21.90 28.64 -13.57
CA GLY A 401 21.15 29.73 -14.16
C GLY A 401 20.98 29.64 -15.68
N GLN A 402 21.12 28.46 -16.29
CA GLN A 402 20.91 28.27 -17.72
C GLN A 402 20.07 27.06 -18.05
N HIS A 403 19.26 27.16 -19.13
CA HIS A 403 18.47 26.08 -19.69
C HIS A 403 18.71 25.92 -21.19
N LEU A 404 18.46 24.72 -21.71
CA LEU A 404 18.42 24.43 -23.14
C LEU A 404 16.99 24.28 -23.60
N PHE A 405 16.61 24.97 -24.68
CA PHE A 405 15.30 24.89 -25.32
C PHE A 405 15.42 24.28 -26.69
N GLY A 406 14.38 23.55 -27.16
CA GLY A 406 14.38 22.93 -28.45
C GLY A 406 15.22 21.66 -28.53
N ILE A 407 15.36 20.93 -27.42
CA ILE A 407 16.13 19.69 -27.33
C ILE A 407 15.34 18.57 -28.02
N ASN A 408 16.07 17.73 -28.79
CA ASN A 408 15.50 16.60 -29.50
C ASN A 408 16.39 15.37 -29.39
N TRP A 409 15.76 14.24 -29.08
CA TRP A 409 16.41 12.95 -29.04
C TRP A 409 16.98 12.56 -30.42
N GLY A 410 18.09 11.87 -30.45
CA GLY A 410 18.79 11.42 -31.67
C GLY A 410 19.50 12.55 -32.43
N ARG A 411 19.18 13.82 -32.16
CA ARG A 411 19.87 14.99 -32.74
C ARG A 411 20.86 15.63 -31.78
N ASP A 412 20.39 15.97 -30.58
CA ASP A 412 21.14 16.76 -29.57
C ASP A 412 21.72 15.88 -28.45
N LEU A 413 21.12 14.72 -28.26
CA LEU A 413 21.55 13.72 -27.30
C LEU A 413 21.12 12.30 -27.78
N PRO A 414 21.78 11.23 -27.30
CA PRO A 414 21.40 9.86 -27.62
C PRO A 414 19.94 9.53 -27.21
N GLU A 415 19.37 8.48 -27.81
CA GLU A 415 18.10 7.92 -27.35
C GLU A 415 18.22 7.44 -25.89
N PRO A 416 17.24 7.69 -25.04
CA PRO A 416 17.29 7.32 -23.62
C PRO A 416 16.96 5.84 -23.40
N ILE A 417 17.32 5.34 -22.23
CA ILE A 417 16.68 4.14 -21.69
C ILE A 417 15.25 4.54 -21.29
N VAL A 418 14.26 3.81 -21.79
CA VAL A 418 12.85 4.14 -21.55
C VAL A 418 12.27 3.26 -20.46
N ALA A 419 11.65 3.88 -19.45
CA ALA A 419 10.97 3.17 -18.37
C ALA A 419 9.67 3.88 -17.98
N ASP A 420 8.81 3.23 -17.21
CA ASP A 420 7.70 3.86 -16.53
C ASP A 420 8.19 4.41 -15.18
N LEU A 421 8.33 5.72 -15.08
CA LEU A 421 8.94 6.38 -13.92
C LEU A 421 7.97 7.30 -13.16
N ARG A 422 6.81 7.59 -13.68
CA ARG A 422 5.92 8.60 -13.11
C ARG A 422 4.73 8.01 -12.35
N ASN A 423 4.15 8.79 -11.47
CA ASN A 423 2.81 8.53 -10.99
C ASN A 423 1.80 8.71 -12.13
N VAL A 424 0.80 7.84 -12.19
CA VAL A 424 -0.33 8.04 -13.10
C VAL A 424 -1.21 9.18 -12.60
N VAL A 425 -1.93 9.81 -13.50
CA VAL A 425 -2.90 10.88 -13.18
C VAL A 425 -4.28 10.53 -13.73
N ALA A 426 -5.31 11.12 -13.14
CA ALA A 426 -6.68 10.94 -13.63
C ALA A 426 -6.79 11.31 -15.10
N GLY A 427 -7.45 10.45 -15.89
CA GLY A 427 -7.59 10.61 -17.34
C GLY A 427 -6.44 10.03 -18.18
N ASP A 428 -5.40 9.47 -17.57
CA ASP A 428 -4.43 8.67 -18.30
C ASP A 428 -5.09 7.41 -18.89
N THR A 429 -4.59 6.93 -19.99
CA THR A 429 -5.08 5.68 -20.59
C THR A 429 -4.59 4.48 -19.78
N SER A 430 -5.51 3.59 -19.40
CA SER A 430 -5.15 2.35 -18.71
C SER A 430 -4.19 1.49 -19.55
N PRO A 431 -3.33 0.65 -18.92
CA PRO A 431 -2.33 -0.11 -19.64
C PRO A 431 -2.92 -1.16 -20.58
N ASP A 432 -4.18 -1.57 -20.38
CA ASP A 432 -4.93 -2.44 -21.29
C ASP A 432 -5.60 -1.69 -22.46
N GLY A 433 -5.49 -0.36 -22.49
CA GLY A 433 -6.06 0.48 -23.54
C GLY A 433 -7.59 0.64 -23.50
N GLN A 434 -8.26 0.14 -22.46
CA GLN A 434 -9.73 0.09 -22.38
C GLN A 434 -10.38 1.25 -21.67
N GLY A 435 -9.73 2.41 -21.61
CA GLY A 435 -10.35 3.63 -21.10
C GLY A 435 -9.45 4.43 -20.17
N PRO A 436 -9.96 5.57 -19.68
CA PRO A 436 -9.20 6.44 -18.79
C PRO A 436 -9.13 5.88 -17.36
N LEU A 437 -8.04 6.20 -16.68
CA LEU A 437 -7.87 5.93 -15.26
C LEU A 437 -8.64 6.95 -14.42
N VAL A 438 -9.29 6.45 -13.39
CA VAL A 438 -9.89 7.20 -12.30
C VAL A 438 -9.03 6.99 -11.05
N ILE A 439 -8.76 8.07 -10.30
CA ILE A 439 -8.03 7.98 -9.03
C ILE A 439 -9.00 8.26 -7.90
N LYS A 440 -9.03 7.37 -6.91
CA LYS A 440 -9.84 7.52 -5.69
C LYS A 440 -9.04 7.15 -4.46
N ARG A 441 -9.46 7.71 -3.34
CA ARG A 441 -8.92 7.31 -2.03
C ARG A 441 -9.42 5.93 -1.67
N GLY A 442 -8.50 5.08 -1.28
CA GLY A 442 -8.72 3.74 -0.79
C GLY A 442 -8.31 3.60 0.67
N LEU A 443 -9.04 2.76 1.38
CA LEU A 443 -8.73 2.31 2.72
C LEU A 443 -8.38 0.84 2.63
N GLU A 444 -7.12 0.50 2.85
CA GLU A 444 -6.63 -0.87 2.90
C GLU A 444 -7.20 -1.66 4.10
#